data_5476076380e9958f4882f86d37f152e5
#
_entry.id   5476076380e9958f4882f86d37f152e5
#
_cell.length_a   1.000
_cell.length_b   1.000
_cell.length_c   1.000
_cell.angle_alpha   90.00
_cell.angle_beta   90.00
_cell.angle_gamma   90.00
#
_symmetry.space_group_name_H-M   'P 1'
#
loop_
_entity.id
_entity.type
_entity.pdbx_description
1 polymer ?
#
loop_
_entity_poly.entity_id
_entity_poly.type
_entity_poly.pdbx_seq_one_letter_code
_entity_poly.pdbx_strand_id
1 'polypeptide(L)'
;MLIAVSQMDSLIEELERSYADAQERMSDPAIFSDHHQAADAGRRLKELEGPHKLAQEWRSTHDDLEAARGDSELRGLVPELERRLEELEEELKLALVQRDPNDEKDVIVEIRKGTGGDEAAIWGGDLFRMLTRYAESRGFKWEVLGSNPSESGGYNDVTFAIKGEGAYSIFKWEGGTHRVQRVPVTESQGRIHTSTATVAVMPEAEEVEVEIDPNDLKIDVYRSTGPGGQSVNTTDSAVRITHLPTGLVVAMQDEKSQLQNKTKALRVLRARLLELERERQEEELSEARRSQIGRGERAEKIRTYNYPDNRVTDHRVNLTIKRLDRIVEGDLDEFTEALAAEERRQALEAAAA
;
A
#
# COMPACT_ATOMS: atom_id res chain seq x y z
N MET A 1 -10.44 -18.68 30.45
CA MET A 1 -9.56 -19.73 29.91
C MET A 1 -10.26 -20.63 28.87
N LEU A 2 -11.37 -21.33 29.17
CA LEU A 2 -12.05 -22.22 28.20
C LEU A 2 -12.66 -21.51 26.97
N ILE A 3 -13.08 -20.27 27.07
CA ILE A 3 -13.63 -19.48 25.96
C ILE A 3 -12.52 -19.04 24.99
N ALA A 4 -11.34 -18.72 25.50
CA ALA A 4 -10.18 -18.29 24.70
C ALA A 4 -9.60 -19.45 23.86
N VAL A 5 -9.54 -20.68 24.37
CA VAL A 5 -9.06 -21.87 23.64
C VAL A 5 -9.99 -22.17 22.45
N SER A 6 -11.31 -22.11 22.63
CA SER A 6 -12.29 -22.32 21.56
C SER A 6 -12.18 -21.30 20.42
N GLN A 7 -11.82 -20.05 20.72
CA GLN A 7 -11.60 -19.02 19.69
C GLN A 7 -10.29 -19.26 18.92
N MET A 8 -9.23 -19.67 19.60
CA MET A 8 -7.95 -19.97 18.97
C MET A 8 -8.04 -21.20 18.07
N ASP A 9 -8.72 -22.27 18.52
CA ASP A 9 -8.98 -23.45 17.70
C ASP A 9 -9.72 -23.10 16.40
N SER A 10 -10.77 -22.27 16.47
CA SER A 10 -11.52 -21.83 15.29
C SER A 10 -10.65 -21.03 14.32
N LEU A 11 -9.80 -20.15 14.84
CA LEU A 11 -8.87 -19.35 14.07
C LEU A 11 -7.83 -20.21 13.34
N ILE A 12 -7.28 -21.20 14.05
CA ILE A 12 -6.31 -22.16 13.50
C ILE A 12 -6.95 -23.03 12.41
N GLU A 13 -8.20 -23.50 12.61
CA GLU A 13 -8.92 -24.25 11.60
C GLU A 13 -9.19 -23.45 10.32
N GLU A 14 -9.51 -22.16 10.45
CA GLU A 14 -9.71 -21.27 9.32
C GLU A 14 -8.42 -21.03 8.56
N LEU A 15 -7.31 -20.83 9.29
CA LEU A 15 -5.97 -20.66 8.72
C LEU A 15 -5.54 -21.91 7.94
N GLU A 16 -5.73 -23.11 8.52
CA GLU A 16 -5.37 -24.36 7.86
C GLU A 16 -6.19 -24.59 6.58
N ARG A 17 -7.49 -24.26 6.60
CA ARG A 17 -8.32 -24.30 5.39
C ARG A 17 -7.80 -23.33 4.33
N SER A 18 -7.50 -22.09 4.73
CA SER A 18 -6.98 -21.07 3.81
C SER A 18 -5.64 -21.46 3.20
N TYR A 19 -4.76 -22.10 4.00
CA TYR A 19 -3.47 -22.62 3.53
C TYR A 19 -3.66 -23.77 2.54
N ALA A 20 -4.54 -24.73 2.86
CA ALA A 20 -4.87 -25.86 1.98
C ALA A 20 -5.47 -25.39 0.65
N ASP A 21 -6.39 -24.43 0.68
CA ASP A 21 -6.98 -23.82 -0.53
C ASP A 21 -5.91 -23.11 -1.39
N ALA A 22 -4.99 -22.38 -0.76
CA ALA A 22 -3.89 -21.73 -1.47
C ALA A 22 -2.93 -22.75 -2.11
N GLN A 23 -2.66 -23.87 -1.41
CA GLN A 23 -1.83 -24.95 -1.92
C GLN A 23 -2.52 -25.70 -3.08
N GLU A 24 -3.82 -25.93 -2.99
CA GLU A 24 -4.61 -26.55 -4.05
C GLU A 24 -4.60 -25.67 -5.31
N ARG A 25 -4.83 -24.35 -5.16
CA ARG A 25 -4.73 -23.38 -6.26
C ARG A 25 -3.35 -23.41 -6.93
N MET A 26 -2.26 -23.41 -6.14
CA MET A 26 -0.91 -23.53 -6.69
C MET A 26 -0.64 -24.83 -7.43
N SER A 27 -1.41 -25.87 -7.14
CA SER A 27 -1.29 -27.19 -7.79
C SER A 27 -2.11 -27.30 -9.08
N ASP A 28 -2.99 -26.34 -9.38
CA ASP A 28 -3.83 -26.34 -10.59
C ASP A 28 -3.00 -25.92 -11.83
N PRO A 29 -2.85 -26.81 -12.83
CA PRO A 29 -2.13 -26.48 -14.07
C PRO A 29 -2.73 -25.29 -14.84
N ALA A 30 -4.01 -24.97 -14.65
CA ALA A 30 -4.68 -23.86 -15.33
C ALA A 30 -4.14 -22.50 -14.88
N ILE A 31 -3.71 -22.38 -13.62
CA ILE A 31 -3.14 -21.14 -13.06
C ILE A 31 -1.83 -20.75 -13.75
N PHE A 32 -1.01 -21.74 -14.15
CA PHE A 32 0.28 -21.46 -14.80
C PHE A 32 0.15 -20.88 -16.21
N SER A 33 -1.06 -20.88 -16.79
CA SER A 33 -1.34 -20.23 -18.07
C SER A 33 -1.50 -18.70 -17.93
N ASP A 34 -1.72 -18.20 -16.72
CA ASP A 34 -1.88 -16.78 -16.38
C ASP A 34 -0.83 -16.38 -15.33
N HIS A 35 0.15 -15.58 -15.75
CA HIS A 35 1.25 -15.13 -14.90
C HIS A 35 0.79 -14.33 -13.67
N HIS A 36 -0.29 -13.54 -13.79
CA HIS A 36 -0.82 -12.76 -12.67
C HIS A 36 -1.47 -13.66 -11.63
N GLN A 37 -2.32 -14.60 -12.04
CA GLN A 37 -2.95 -15.54 -11.13
C GLN A 37 -1.93 -16.46 -10.45
N ALA A 38 -0.89 -16.88 -11.16
CA ALA A 38 0.20 -17.68 -10.59
C ALA A 38 1.01 -16.89 -9.55
N ALA A 39 1.30 -15.62 -9.82
CA ALA A 39 2.01 -14.74 -8.89
C ALA A 39 1.16 -14.48 -7.63
N ASP A 40 -0.14 -14.21 -7.77
CA ASP A 40 -1.05 -13.99 -6.65
C ASP A 40 -1.20 -15.23 -5.77
N ALA A 41 -1.38 -16.40 -6.37
CA ALA A 41 -1.46 -17.66 -5.64
C ALA A 41 -0.15 -17.96 -4.90
N GLY A 42 1.00 -17.68 -5.52
CA GLY A 42 2.32 -17.84 -4.90
C GLY A 42 2.54 -16.88 -3.73
N ARG A 43 2.16 -15.60 -3.87
CA ARG A 43 2.19 -14.62 -2.78
C ARG A 43 1.33 -15.08 -1.61
N ARG A 44 0.08 -15.46 -1.88
CA ARG A 44 -0.85 -15.91 -0.84
C ARG A 44 -0.36 -17.14 -0.08
N LEU A 45 0.22 -18.12 -0.79
CA LEU A 45 0.82 -19.29 -0.15
C LEU A 45 1.99 -18.91 0.75
N LYS A 46 2.89 -18.04 0.29
CA LYS A 46 4.05 -17.53 1.04
C LYS A 46 3.62 -16.77 2.30
N GLU A 47 2.58 -15.93 2.21
CA GLU A 47 2.01 -15.21 3.35
C GLU A 47 1.48 -16.14 4.43
N LEU A 48 0.80 -17.22 4.04
CA LEU A 48 0.18 -18.16 4.97
C LEU A 48 1.16 -19.20 5.55
N GLU A 49 2.35 -19.38 4.94
CA GLU A 49 3.33 -20.40 5.37
C GLU A 49 3.84 -20.18 6.80
N GLY A 50 4.17 -18.92 7.15
CA GLY A 50 4.63 -18.55 8.49
C GLY A 50 3.55 -18.78 9.56
N PRO A 51 2.35 -18.15 9.42
CA PRO A 51 1.24 -18.40 10.32
C PRO A 51 0.86 -19.88 10.45
N HIS A 52 0.87 -20.64 9.35
CA HIS A 52 0.55 -22.07 9.36
C HIS A 52 1.56 -22.89 10.19
N LYS A 53 2.87 -22.59 10.10
CA LYS A 53 3.89 -23.21 10.94
C LYS A 53 3.67 -22.94 12.42
N LEU A 54 3.34 -21.69 12.78
CA LEU A 54 3.02 -21.31 14.16
C LEU A 54 1.77 -22.04 14.67
N ALA A 55 0.74 -22.18 13.82
CA ALA A 55 -0.47 -22.93 14.15
C ALA A 55 -0.19 -24.42 14.43
N GLN A 56 0.69 -25.04 13.63
CA GLN A 56 1.11 -26.42 13.86
C GLN A 56 1.89 -26.57 15.18
N GLU A 57 2.80 -25.63 15.48
CA GLU A 57 3.55 -25.63 16.74
C GLU A 57 2.61 -25.43 17.93
N TRP A 58 1.65 -24.53 17.82
CA TRP A 58 0.64 -24.31 18.86
C TRP A 58 -0.15 -25.58 19.15
N ARG A 59 -0.65 -26.29 18.11
CA ARG A 59 -1.36 -27.58 18.29
C ARG A 59 -0.51 -28.61 18.96
N SER A 60 0.74 -28.80 18.50
CA SER A 60 1.66 -29.77 19.12
C SER A 60 1.90 -29.44 20.59
N THR A 61 2.14 -28.16 20.92
CA THR A 61 2.36 -27.73 22.30
C THR A 61 1.12 -27.87 23.17
N HIS A 62 -0.08 -27.64 22.58
CA HIS A 62 -1.36 -27.85 23.25
C HIS A 62 -1.60 -29.34 23.58
N ASP A 63 -1.32 -30.26 22.64
CA ASP A 63 -1.45 -31.69 22.84
C ASP A 63 -0.45 -32.19 23.91
N ASP A 64 0.78 -31.66 23.90
CA ASP A 64 1.79 -31.96 24.92
C ASP A 64 1.36 -31.47 26.30
N LEU A 65 0.71 -30.29 26.38
CA LEU A 65 0.19 -29.77 27.64
C LEU A 65 -0.95 -30.64 28.19
N GLU A 66 -1.86 -31.09 27.35
CA GLU A 66 -2.95 -31.98 27.78
C GLU A 66 -2.41 -33.34 28.25
N ALA A 67 -1.40 -33.86 27.55
CA ALA A 67 -0.71 -35.07 27.97
C ALA A 67 0.01 -34.89 29.31
N ALA A 68 0.72 -33.76 29.51
CA ALA A 68 1.42 -33.44 30.74
C ALA A 68 0.48 -33.23 31.95
N ARG A 69 -0.72 -32.71 31.72
CA ARG A 69 -1.76 -32.57 32.76
C ARG A 69 -2.32 -33.94 33.20
N GLY A 70 -2.38 -34.91 32.25
CA GLY A 70 -2.87 -36.27 32.52
C GLY A 70 -1.85 -37.15 33.21
N ASP A 71 -0.55 -36.87 33.12
CA ASP A 71 0.55 -37.71 33.64
C ASP A 71 1.25 -37.06 34.84
N SER A 72 1.35 -37.79 35.94
CA SER A 72 2.00 -37.32 37.16
C SER A 72 3.51 -37.08 37.02
N GLU A 73 4.19 -37.82 36.12
CA GLU A 73 5.63 -37.67 35.85
C GLU A 73 5.94 -36.41 35.01
N LEU A 74 5.01 -36.04 34.14
CA LEU A 74 5.17 -34.89 33.24
C LEU A 74 4.65 -33.55 33.80
N ARG A 75 3.99 -33.55 34.96
CA ARG A 75 3.43 -32.35 35.59
C ARG A 75 4.44 -31.22 35.80
N GLY A 76 5.72 -31.52 35.91
CA GLY A 76 6.79 -30.53 36.02
C GLY A 76 6.96 -29.66 34.77
N LEU A 77 6.50 -30.12 33.61
CA LEU A 77 6.57 -29.38 32.33
C LEU A 77 5.39 -28.41 32.09
N VAL A 78 4.30 -28.59 32.84
CA VAL A 78 3.06 -27.78 32.64
C VAL A 78 3.32 -26.28 32.63
N PRO A 79 4.08 -25.68 33.59
CA PRO A 79 4.27 -24.20 33.57
C PRO A 79 5.07 -23.71 32.37
N GLU A 80 5.97 -24.54 31.84
CA GLU A 80 6.77 -24.18 30.65
C GLU A 80 5.94 -24.28 29.39
N LEU A 81 5.12 -25.33 29.25
CA LEU A 81 4.21 -25.49 28.10
C LEU A 81 3.11 -24.40 28.09
N GLU A 82 2.57 -24.05 29.25
CA GLU A 82 1.59 -22.95 29.35
C GLU A 82 2.19 -21.61 28.89
N ARG A 83 3.41 -21.29 29.31
CA ARG A 83 4.11 -20.09 28.86
C ARG A 83 4.37 -20.12 27.35
N ARG A 84 4.82 -21.27 26.82
CA ARG A 84 5.07 -21.39 25.37
C ARG A 84 3.78 -21.25 24.56
N LEU A 85 2.66 -21.76 25.04
CA LEU A 85 1.35 -21.56 24.42
C LEU A 85 0.95 -20.07 24.39
N GLU A 86 1.12 -19.34 25.49
CA GLU A 86 0.85 -17.91 25.53
C GLU A 86 1.72 -17.14 24.53
N GLU A 87 3.03 -17.48 24.44
CA GLU A 87 3.94 -16.89 23.45
C GLU A 87 3.48 -17.19 22.02
N LEU A 88 3.13 -18.44 21.71
CA LEU A 88 2.65 -18.86 20.38
C LEU A 88 1.30 -18.21 20.02
N GLU A 89 0.39 -18.02 20.99
CA GLU A 89 -0.85 -17.29 20.76
C GLU A 89 -0.60 -15.83 20.35
N GLU A 90 0.32 -15.15 21.02
CA GLU A 90 0.69 -13.79 20.66
C GLU A 90 1.42 -13.72 19.30
N GLU A 91 2.35 -14.65 19.04
CA GLU A 91 3.03 -14.76 17.76
C GLU A 91 2.03 -15.04 16.62
N LEU A 92 1.06 -15.92 16.83
CA LEU A 92 0.05 -16.28 15.84
C LEU A 92 -0.91 -15.12 15.56
N LYS A 93 -1.39 -14.45 16.59
CA LYS A 93 -2.19 -13.24 16.42
C LYS A 93 -1.45 -12.18 15.62
N LEU A 94 -0.16 -11.96 15.93
CA LEU A 94 0.70 -11.03 15.19
C LEU A 94 0.90 -11.44 13.72
N ALA A 95 1.05 -12.74 13.46
CA ALA A 95 1.26 -13.26 12.11
C ALA A 95 -0.02 -13.24 11.27
N LEU A 96 -1.20 -13.27 11.91
CA LEU A 96 -2.53 -13.21 11.25
C LEU A 96 -3.06 -11.80 11.06
N VAL A 97 -2.44 -10.79 11.68
CA VAL A 97 -2.73 -9.39 11.34
C VAL A 97 -2.46 -9.23 9.85
N GLN A 98 -3.49 -8.92 9.10
CA GLN A 98 -3.36 -8.70 7.65
C GLN A 98 -2.30 -7.64 7.39
N ARG A 99 -1.24 -8.03 6.70
CA ARG A 99 -0.27 -7.07 6.19
C ARG A 99 -0.95 -6.22 5.13
N ASP A 100 -0.59 -4.95 5.07
CA ASP A 100 -1.04 -4.10 3.97
C ASP A 100 -0.54 -4.73 2.65
N PRO A 101 -1.43 -5.04 1.68
CA PRO A 101 -1.02 -5.63 0.41
C PRO A 101 -0.02 -4.75 -0.36
N ASN A 102 0.10 -3.49 0.01
CA ASN A 102 1.06 -2.57 -0.58
C ASN A 102 2.44 -2.63 0.08
N ASP A 103 2.60 -3.32 1.23
CA ASP A 103 3.86 -3.33 1.99
C ASP A 103 5.07 -3.83 1.18
N GLU A 104 4.87 -4.72 0.20
CA GLU A 104 5.93 -5.25 -0.67
C GLU A 104 6.26 -4.36 -1.87
N LYS A 105 5.43 -3.34 -2.15
CA LYS A 105 5.56 -2.50 -3.34
C LYS A 105 6.69 -1.48 -3.22
N ASP A 106 7.16 -1.02 -4.36
CA ASP A 106 7.94 0.19 -4.52
C ASP A 106 7.11 1.40 -4.09
N VAL A 107 7.77 2.50 -3.76
CA VAL A 107 7.09 3.67 -3.21
C VAL A 107 7.43 4.94 -3.99
N ILE A 108 6.42 5.77 -4.20
CA ILE A 108 6.56 7.12 -4.72
C ILE A 108 6.38 8.09 -3.55
N VAL A 109 7.40 8.92 -3.32
CA VAL A 109 7.40 9.95 -2.29
C VAL A 109 7.33 11.33 -2.94
N GLU A 110 6.38 12.13 -2.49
CA GLU A 110 6.22 13.51 -2.93
C GLU A 110 6.37 14.45 -1.74
N ILE A 111 7.34 15.37 -1.82
CA ILE A 111 7.57 16.39 -0.81
C ILE A 111 7.16 17.73 -1.38
N ARG A 112 6.31 18.47 -0.66
CA ARG A 112 5.91 19.83 -1.02
C ARG A 112 6.16 20.79 0.13
N LYS A 113 6.61 22.01 -0.20
CA LYS A 113 6.69 23.08 0.81
C LYS A 113 5.29 23.37 1.37
N GLY A 114 5.21 23.52 2.68
CA GLY A 114 3.99 23.95 3.36
C GLY A 114 4.06 25.42 3.77
N THR A 115 3.69 25.72 5.00
CA THR A 115 3.72 27.08 5.57
C THR A 115 5.13 27.47 5.99
N GLY A 116 5.64 28.62 5.51
CA GLY A 116 6.96 29.14 5.94
C GLY A 116 7.79 29.81 4.85
N GLY A 117 7.24 29.99 3.64
CA GLY A 117 7.92 30.66 2.53
C GLY A 117 9.18 29.91 2.08
N ASP A 118 10.31 30.62 1.93
CA ASP A 118 11.57 30.07 1.47
C ASP A 118 12.15 29.02 2.42
N GLU A 119 11.98 29.22 3.72
CA GLU A 119 12.43 28.24 4.73
C GLU A 119 11.69 26.90 4.60
N ALA A 120 10.42 26.90 4.21
CA ALA A 120 9.67 25.69 3.94
C ALA A 120 10.22 24.93 2.72
N ALA A 121 10.71 25.64 1.70
CA ALA A 121 11.35 25.03 0.53
C ALA A 121 12.72 24.42 0.88
N ILE A 122 13.52 25.13 1.69
CA ILE A 122 14.79 24.63 2.20
C ILE A 122 14.55 23.37 3.05
N TRP A 123 13.54 23.41 3.92
CA TRP A 123 13.15 22.26 4.72
C TRP A 123 12.69 21.08 3.87
N GLY A 124 11.97 21.31 2.77
CA GLY A 124 11.64 20.27 1.78
C GLY A 124 12.89 19.58 1.21
N GLY A 125 13.94 20.37 0.93
CA GLY A 125 15.24 19.83 0.51
C GLY A 125 15.96 19.01 1.57
N ASP A 126 15.87 19.42 2.85
CA ASP A 126 16.44 18.66 3.97
C ASP A 126 15.70 17.33 4.16
N LEU A 127 14.37 17.32 4.06
CA LEU A 127 13.57 16.09 4.11
C LEU A 127 13.91 15.15 2.95
N PHE A 128 14.02 15.68 1.73
CA PHE A 128 14.44 14.88 0.57
C PHE A 128 15.78 14.18 0.82
N ARG A 129 16.78 14.92 1.30
CA ARG A 129 18.10 14.38 1.63
C ARG A 129 18.01 13.34 2.75
N MET A 130 17.24 13.60 3.80
CA MET A 130 17.04 12.67 4.93
C MET A 130 16.43 11.34 4.44
N LEU A 131 15.36 11.40 3.66
CA LEU A 131 14.67 10.19 3.20
C LEU A 131 15.47 9.40 2.18
N THR A 132 16.20 10.08 1.27
CA THR A 132 17.08 9.39 0.31
C THR A 132 18.26 8.71 0.99
N ARG A 133 18.88 9.33 2.01
CA ARG A 133 19.93 8.70 2.82
C ARG A 133 19.40 7.51 3.62
N TYR A 134 18.18 7.62 4.15
CA TYR A 134 17.54 6.50 4.82
C TYR A 134 17.30 5.35 3.85
N ALA A 135 16.85 5.63 2.63
CA ALA A 135 16.68 4.61 1.59
C ALA A 135 18.03 3.92 1.27
N GLU A 136 19.11 4.69 1.09
CA GLU A 136 20.43 4.15 0.83
C GLU A 136 20.95 3.28 1.98
N SER A 137 20.74 3.69 3.23
CA SER A 137 21.16 2.92 4.42
C SER A 137 20.46 1.58 4.54
N ARG A 138 19.22 1.49 4.00
CA ARG A 138 18.43 0.27 3.94
C ARG A 138 18.65 -0.56 2.68
N GLY A 139 19.53 -0.10 1.78
CA GLY A 139 19.87 -0.80 0.53
C GLY A 139 18.87 -0.59 -0.60
N PHE A 140 17.92 0.32 -0.45
CA PHE A 140 16.99 0.69 -1.50
C PHE A 140 17.64 1.60 -2.54
N LYS A 141 17.17 1.52 -3.78
CA LYS A 141 17.53 2.45 -4.84
C LYS A 141 16.50 3.55 -4.93
N TRP A 142 16.92 4.74 -5.30
CA TRP A 142 15.99 5.84 -5.51
C TRP A 142 16.28 6.58 -6.81
N GLU A 143 15.26 7.22 -7.38
CA GLU A 143 15.37 8.06 -8.57
C GLU A 143 14.42 9.26 -8.50
N VAL A 144 14.85 10.41 -8.98
CA VAL A 144 13.98 11.60 -9.05
C VAL A 144 13.10 11.51 -10.29
N LEU A 145 11.78 11.57 -10.08
CA LEU A 145 10.78 11.57 -11.15
C LEU A 145 10.45 12.99 -11.62
N GLY A 146 10.47 13.95 -10.68
CA GLY A 146 10.20 15.36 -10.98
C GLY A 146 10.64 16.27 -9.85
N SER A 147 11.04 17.50 -10.19
CA SER A 147 11.42 18.46 -9.16
C SER A 147 11.18 19.89 -9.63
N ASN A 148 10.85 20.76 -8.69
CA ASN A 148 10.69 22.19 -8.85
C ASN A 148 11.57 22.90 -7.80
N PRO A 149 12.83 23.20 -8.14
CA PRO A 149 13.75 23.86 -7.21
C PRO A 149 13.28 25.26 -6.83
N SER A 150 13.61 25.68 -5.62
CA SER A 150 13.36 27.06 -5.15
C SER A 150 14.60 27.93 -5.40
N GLU A 151 14.39 29.21 -5.72
CA GLU A 151 15.47 30.19 -5.87
C GLU A 151 16.29 30.37 -4.57
N SER A 152 15.65 30.19 -3.42
CA SER A 152 16.28 30.30 -2.10
C SER A 152 16.99 29.01 -1.65
N GLY A 153 17.06 27.99 -2.52
CA GLY A 153 17.58 26.65 -2.20
C GLY A 153 16.45 25.69 -1.76
N GLY A 154 16.73 24.38 -1.85
CA GLY A 154 15.73 23.34 -1.62
C GLY A 154 14.70 23.21 -2.75
N TYR A 155 13.50 22.74 -2.43
CA TYR A 155 12.46 22.42 -3.41
C TYR A 155 11.10 23.02 -3.02
N ASN A 156 10.40 23.60 -4.01
CA ASN A 156 8.99 23.90 -3.87
C ASN A 156 8.17 22.61 -3.81
N ASP A 157 8.53 21.67 -4.70
CA ASP A 157 8.07 20.29 -4.71
C ASP A 157 9.15 19.39 -5.33
N VAL A 158 9.21 18.15 -4.88
CA VAL A 158 10.06 17.09 -5.43
C VAL A 158 9.34 15.75 -5.29
N THR A 159 9.34 14.98 -6.37
CA THR A 159 8.78 13.63 -6.43
C THR A 159 9.89 12.65 -6.82
N PHE A 160 10.02 11.58 -6.08
CA PHE A 160 11.02 10.54 -6.32
C PHE A 160 10.45 9.16 -5.97
N ALA A 161 10.96 8.15 -6.68
CA ALA A 161 10.65 6.75 -6.40
C ALA A 161 11.73 6.14 -5.52
N ILE A 162 11.35 5.25 -4.61
CA ILE A 162 12.24 4.39 -3.84
C ILE A 162 11.89 2.95 -4.21
N LYS A 163 12.87 2.21 -4.74
CA LYS A 163 12.68 0.88 -5.30
C LYS A 163 13.36 -0.19 -4.47
N GLY A 164 12.61 -1.23 -4.16
CA GLY A 164 13.07 -2.43 -3.45
C GLY A 164 11.94 -3.10 -2.69
N GLU A 165 12.02 -4.42 -2.58
CA GLU A 165 11.03 -5.23 -1.87
C GLU A 165 10.85 -4.72 -0.43
N GLY A 166 9.62 -4.40 -0.06
CA GLY A 166 9.28 -3.88 1.27
C GLY A 166 9.50 -2.37 1.46
N ALA A 167 9.80 -1.60 0.40
CA ALA A 167 10.03 -0.17 0.53
C ALA A 167 8.81 0.57 1.13
N TYR A 168 7.60 0.26 0.66
CA TYR A 168 6.39 0.90 1.17
C TYR A 168 6.19 0.65 2.67
N SER A 169 6.45 -0.56 3.19
CA SER A 169 6.29 -0.90 4.60
C SER A 169 7.13 -0.03 5.55
N ILE A 170 8.26 0.48 5.06
CA ILE A 170 9.19 1.32 5.82
C ILE A 170 8.83 2.81 5.67
N PHE A 171 8.54 3.25 4.44
CA PHE A 171 8.32 4.67 4.15
C PHE A 171 6.89 5.15 4.37
N LYS A 172 5.88 4.26 4.43
CA LYS A 172 4.47 4.64 4.70
C LYS A 172 4.31 5.53 5.93
N TRP A 173 5.21 5.40 6.91
CA TRP A 173 5.20 6.18 8.16
C TRP A 173 5.66 7.63 8.00
N GLU A 174 6.29 7.96 6.88
CA GLU A 174 6.74 9.33 6.61
C GLU A 174 5.67 10.21 5.96
N GLY A 175 4.49 9.63 5.66
CA GLY A 175 3.36 10.38 5.11
C GLY A 175 2.76 11.34 6.14
N GLY A 176 2.71 12.65 5.82
CA GLY A 176 2.11 13.68 6.67
C GLY A 176 2.86 15.00 6.67
N THR A 177 2.55 15.85 7.65
CA THR A 177 3.15 17.19 7.79
C THR A 177 4.33 17.14 8.76
N HIS A 178 5.52 17.49 8.27
CA HIS A 178 6.78 17.60 9.01
C HIS A 178 7.06 19.04 9.39
N ARG A 179 7.11 19.34 10.67
CA ARG A 179 7.31 20.68 11.22
C ARG A 179 8.75 20.88 11.69
N VAL A 180 9.41 21.93 11.20
CA VAL A 180 10.75 22.33 11.64
C VAL A 180 10.67 23.59 12.50
N GLN A 181 11.51 23.65 13.55
CA GLN A 181 11.74 24.80 14.41
C GLN A 181 13.24 25.08 14.45
N ARG A 182 13.67 26.11 13.72
CA ARG A 182 15.06 26.56 13.69
C ARG A 182 15.14 28.05 13.35
N VAL A 183 16.32 28.63 13.50
CA VAL A 183 16.62 29.95 12.93
C VAL A 183 16.92 29.73 11.45
N PRO A 184 16.10 30.26 10.52
CA PRO A 184 16.36 30.12 9.08
C PRO A 184 17.68 30.76 8.66
N VAL A 185 18.28 30.26 7.59
CA VAL A 185 19.46 30.89 6.98
C VAL A 185 19.14 32.32 6.46
N THR A 186 17.89 32.57 6.14
CA THR A 186 17.36 33.85 5.65
C THR A 186 17.01 34.84 6.78
N GLU A 187 17.10 34.44 8.06
CA GLU A 187 16.74 35.28 9.21
C GLU A 187 17.97 35.98 9.78
N SER A 188 17.96 37.32 9.75
CA SER A 188 19.07 38.17 10.19
C SER A 188 19.09 38.50 11.70
N GLN A 189 17.91 38.32 12.37
CA GLN A 189 17.75 38.72 13.80
C GLN A 189 17.82 37.51 14.76
N GLY A 190 18.14 36.32 14.25
CA GLY A 190 18.28 35.12 15.08
C GLY A 190 16.96 34.57 15.66
N ARG A 191 15.81 34.96 15.11
CA ARG A 191 14.50 34.48 15.57
C ARG A 191 14.23 33.05 15.09
N ILE A 192 13.70 32.21 15.99
CA ILE A 192 13.27 30.88 15.65
C ILE A 192 11.98 30.95 14.84
N HIS A 193 11.99 30.39 13.64
CA HIS A 193 10.80 30.24 12.81
C HIS A 193 10.28 28.81 12.89
N THR A 194 8.99 28.68 12.63
CA THR A 194 8.31 27.40 12.52
C THR A 194 7.80 27.24 11.09
N SER A 195 8.39 26.32 10.34
CA SER A 195 8.03 26.02 8.97
C SER A 195 7.54 24.57 8.84
N THR A 196 6.79 24.29 7.78
CA THR A 196 6.28 22.96 7.49
C THR A 196 6.57 22.56 6.04
N ALA A 197 6.77 21.26 5.84
CA ALA A 197 6.69 20.63 4.53
C ALA A 197 5.82 19.37 4.65
N THR A 198 5.12 19.03 3.61
CA THR A 198 4.27 17.85 3.55
C THR A 198 4.96 16.75 2.76
N VAL A 199 4.84 15.53 3.25
CA VAL A 199 5.33 14.32 2.58
C VAL A 199 4.12 13.45 2.28
N ALA A 200 3.90 13.10 1.02
CA ALA A 200 2.94 12.07 0.63
C ALA A 200 3.72 10.83 0.22
N VAL A 201 3.28 9.68 0.70
CA VAL A 201 3.89 8.39 0.43
C VAL A 201 2.84 7.48 -0.16
N MET A 202 3.06 7.06 -1.40
CA MET A 202 2.10 6.25 -2.15
C MET A 202 2.78 4.99 -2.67
N PRO A 203 2.11 3.83 -2.66
CA PRO A 203 2.63 2.65 -3.34
C PRO A 203 2.73 2.93 -4.84
N GLU A 204 3.77 2.42 -5.49
CA GLU A 204 3.85 2.49 -6.94
C GLU A 204 2.73 1.66 -7.54
N ALA A 205 1.92 2.30 -8.39
CA ALA A 205 0.80 1.66 -9.02
C ALA A 205 1.27 0.74 -10.16
N GLU A 206 0.69 -0.45 -10.25
CA GLU A 206 0.89 -1.33 -11.40
C GLU A 206 0.24 -0.74 -12.65
N GLU A 207 0.82 -1.03 -13.82
CA GLU A 207 0.20 -0.62 -15.08
C GLU A 207 -1.17 -1.28 -15.23
N VAL A 208 -2.17 -0.45 -15.49
CA VAL A 208 -3.53 -0.94 -15.69
C VAL A 208 -3.64 -1.62 -17.04
N GLU A 209 -3.83 -2.92 -17.05
CA GLU A 209 -4.23 -3.68 -18.22
C GLU A 209 -5.73 -3.97 -18.18
N VAL A 210 -6.44 -3.66 -19.27
CA VAL A 210 -7.87 -3.95 -19.37
C VAL A 210 -8.07 -5.15 -20.27
N GLU A 211 -8.45 -6.27 -19.66
CA GLU A 211 -9.00 -7.42 -20.36
C GLU A 211 -10.53 -7.30 -20.45
N ILE A 212 -11.05 -7.53 -21.65
CA ILE A 212 -12.50 -7.47 -21.90
C ILE A 212 -13.01 -8.90 -22.04
N ASP A 213 -13.82 -9.35 -21.07
CA ASP A 213 -14.52 -10.64 -21.19
C ASP A 213 -15.60 -10.52 -22.29
N PRO A 214 -15.61 -11.42 -23.30
CA PRO A 214 -16.65 -11.46 -24.29
C PRO A 214 -18.08 -11.63 -23.73
N ASN A 215 -18.23 -12.24 -22.54
CA ASN A 215 -19.51 -12.42 -21.88
C ASN A 215 -20.08 -11.12 -21.31
N ASP A 216 -19.23 -10.14 -21.02
CA ASP A 216 -19.62 -8.82 -20.55
C ASP A 216 -20.04 -7.87 -21.68
N LEU A 217 -20.01 -8.35 -22.91
CA LEU A 217 -20.33 -7.56 -24.09
C LEU A 217 -21.70 -7.90 -24.64
N LYS A 218 -22.57 -6.90 -24.72
CA LYS A 218 -23.76 -6.95 -25.54
C LYS A 218 -23.47 -6.30 -26.90
N ILE A 219 -23.58 -7.08 -27.98
CA ILE A 219 -23.31 -6.63 -29.35
C ILE A 219 -24.62 -6.57 -30.12
N ASP A 220 -25.05 -5.38 -30.50
CA ASP A 220 -26.23 -5.12 -31.32
C ASP A 220 -25.77 -4.70 -32.73
N VAL A 221 -26.40 -5.29 -33.75
CA VAL A 221 -26.15 -4.97 -35.15
C VAL A 221 -27.38 -4.26 -35.72
N TYR A 222 -27.14 -3.19 -36.47
CA TYR A 222 -28.22 -2.40 -37.05
C TYR A 222 -27.80 -1.75 -38.37
N ARG A 223 -28.74 -1.16 -39.09
CA ARG A 223 -28.49 -0.47 -40.36
C ARG A 223 -27.76 0.84 -40.12
N SER A 224 -26.71 1.08 -40.90
CA SER A 224 -26.01 2.35 -40.89
C SER A 224 -26.92 3.48 -41.43
N THR A 225 -26.80 4.66 -40.85
CA THR A 225 -27.49 5.88 -41.28
C THR A 225 -26.51 6.81 -41.96
N GLY A 226 -26.80 7.26 -43.20
CA GLY A 226 -25.95 8.20 -43.90
C GLY A 226 -26.30 8.33 -45.40
N PRO A 227 -25.71 9.30 -46.12
CA PRO A 227 -25.85 9.40 -47.57
C PRO A 227 -25.16 8.21 -48.23
N GLY A 228 -25.92 7.32 -48.84
CA GLY A 228 -25.38 6.11 -49.49
C GLY A 228 -26.41 5.44 -50.39
N GLY A 229 -25.92 4.60 -51.31
CA GLY A 229 -26.75 3.81 -52.25
C GLY A 229 -27.42 2.61 -51.58
N GLN A 230 -27.87 1.63 -52.36
CA GLN A 230 -28.60 0.44 -51.91
C GLN A 230 -27.90 -0.36 -50.80
N SER A 231 -26.56 -0.38 -50.75
CA SER A 231 -25.76 -1.10 -49.73
C SER A 231 -25.99 -0.56 -48.31
N VAL A 232 -26.12 0.77 -48.11
CA VAL A 232 -26.35 1.38 -46.79
C VAL A 232 -27.74 1.08 -46.29
N ASN A 233 -28.72 0.97 -47.17
CA ASN A 233 -30.13 0.78 -46.81
C ASN A 233 -30.53 -0.69 -46.66
N THR A 234 -29.71 -1.65 -47.09
CA THR A 234 -30.06 -3.08 -47.12
C THR A 234 -29.17 -3.94 -46.19
N THR A 235 -28.00 -3.45 -45.80
CA THR A 235 -27.04 -4.25 -45.04
C THR A 235 -26.90 -3.74 -43.61
N ASP A 236 -27.04 -4.63 -42.59
CA ASP A 236 -26.82 -4.33 -41.19
C ASP A 236 -25.29 -4.30 -40.92
N SER A 237 -24.63 -3.21 -41.30
CA SER A 237 -23.19 -3.01 -41.14
C SER A 237 -22.76 -2.28 -39.91
N ALA A 238 -23.68 -1.49 -39.29
CA ALA A 238 -23.40 -0.75 -38.05
C ALA A 238 -23.40 -1.68 -36.83
N VAL A 239 -22.46 -1.46 -35.93
CA VAL A 239 -22.29 -2.26 -34.71
C VAL A 239 -22.32 -1.34 -33.49
N ARG A 240 -23.11 -1.72 -32.49
CA ARG A 240 -23.11 -1.11 -31.16
C ARG A 240 -22.66 -2.16 -30.18
N ILE A 241 -21.64 -1.83 -29.38
CA ILE A 241 -21.15 -2.68 -28.30
C ILE A 241 -21.44 -1.95 -26.98
N THR A 242 -22.11 -2.64 -26.07
CA THR A 242 -22.37 -2.19 -24.71
C THR A 242 -21.59 -3.09 -23.77
N HIS A 243 -20.74 -2.51 -22.95
CA HIS A 243 -20.08 -3.20 -21.86
C HIS A 243 -21.02 -3.22 -20.66
N LEU A 244 -21.50 -4.38 -20.29
CA LEU A 244 -22.57 -4.54 -19.29
C LEU A 244 -22.18 -4.04 -17.90
N PRO A 245 -20.97 -4.34 -17.36
CA PRO A 245 -20.60 -3.89 -16.02
C PRO A 245 -20.50 -2.38 -15.88
N THR A 246 -19.93 -1.68 -16.88
CA THR A 246 -19.71 -0.21 -16.81
C THR A 246 -20.81 0.60 -17.49
N GLY A 247 -21.67 -0.04 -18.31
CA GLY A 247 -22.68 0.65 -19.12
C GLY A 247 -22.11 1.45 -20.29
N LEU A 248 -20.80 1.37 -20.57
CA LEU A 248 -20.18 2.09 -21.70
C LEU A 248 -20.71 1.56 -23.04
N VAL A 249 -21.10 2.48 -23.90
CA VAL A 249 -21.62 2.17 -25.22
C VAL A 249 -20.72 2.77 -26.30
N VAL A 250 -20.32 1.94 -27.26
CA VAL A 250 -19.58 2.34 -28.46
C VAL A 250 -20.35 1.90 -29.69
N ALA A 251 -20.63 2.84 -30.58
CA ALA A 251 -21.30 2.57 -31.86
C ALA A 251 -20.37 2.97 -33.01
N MET A 252 -20.23 2.07 -34.01
CA MET A 252 -19.41 2.25 -35.20
C MET A 252 -20.18 1.91 -36.46
N GLN A 253 -20.12 2.78 -37.47
CA GLN A 253 -20.81 2.62 -38.73
C GLN A 253 -20.03 3.13 -39.96
N ASP A 254 -18.74 3.46 -39.77
CA ASP A 254 -17.91 4.15 -40.74
C ASP A 254 -17.46 3.24 -41.90
N GLU A 255 -17.40 1.94 -41.63
CA GLU A 255 -16.95 0.96 -42.62
C GLU A 255 -18.13 0.22 -43.28
N LYS A 256 -17.90 -0.26 -44.49
CA LYS A 256 -18.89 -1.09 -45.21
C LYS A 256 -19.02 -2.49 -44.63
N SER A 257 -18.03 -2.96 -43.91
CA SER A 257 -17.95 -4.30 -43.33
C SER A 257 -18.32 -4.27 -41.84
N GLN A 258 -19.33 -5.06 -41.47
CA GLN A 258 -19.73 -5.28 -40.09
C GLN A 258 -18.54 -5.73 -39.19
N LEU A 259 -17.70 -6.64 -39.73
CA LEU A 259 -16.54 -7.15 -39.00
C LEU A 259 -15.50 -6.03 -38.70
N GLN A 260 -15.27 -5.13 -39.66
CA GLN A 260 -14.40 -3.99 -39.46
C GLN A 260 -14.96 -3.02 -38.43
N ASN A 261 -16.26 -2.72 -38.47
CA ASN A 261 -16.95 -1.90 -37.46
C ASN A 261 -16.88 -2.54 -36.09
N LYS A 262 -17.09 -3.86 -35.96
CA LYS A 262 -16.94 -4.59 -34.70
C LYS A 262 -15.52 -4.46 -34.15
N THR A 263 -14.50 -4.68 -34.96
CA THR A 263 -13.08 -4.60 -34.56
C THR A 263 -12.73 -3.18 -34.12
N LYS A 264 -13.17 -2.16 -34.85
CA LYS A 264 -12.99 -0.76 -34.46
C LYS A 264 -13.71 -0.43 -33.15
N ALA A 265 -14.97 -0.87 -32.99
CA ALA A 265 -15.75 -0.66 -31.79
C ALA A 265 -15.07 -1.27 -30.55
N LEU A 266 -14.56 -2.50 -30.65
CA LEU A 266 -13.82 -3.15 -29.57
C LEU A 266 -12.53 -2.39 -29.21
N ARG A 267 -11.81 -1.89 -30.21
CA ARG A 267 -10.59 -1.09 -29.96
C ARG A 267 -10.88 0.21 -29.23
N VAL A 268 -11.96 0.90 -29.63
CA VAL A 268 -12.39 2.14 -28.96
C VAL A 268 -12.94 1.85 -27.57
N LEU A 269 -13.68 0.76 -27.40
CA LEU A 269 -14.18 0.35 -26.09
C LEU A 269 -13.01 0.07 -25.13
N ARG A 270 -11.99 -0.67 -25.57
CA ARG A 270 -10.80 -0.93 -24.76
C ARG A 270 -10.09 0.35 -24.34
N ALA A 271 -9.93 1.30 -25.25
CA ALA A 271 -9.31 2.59 -24.94
C ALA A 271 -10.12 3.38 -23.89
N ARG A 272 -11.47 3.39 -24.01
CA ARG A 272 -12.33 4.08 -23.04
C ARG A 272 -12.37 3.39 -21.67
N LEU A 273 -12.35 2.06 -21.64
CA LEU A 273 -12.27 1.32 -20.37
C LEU A 273 -10.93 1.56 -19.68
N LEU A 274 -9.83 1.58 -20.43
CA LEU A 274 -8.51 1.91 -19.89
C LEU A 274 -8.47 3.34 -19.35
N GLU A 275 -9.08 4.30 -20.03
CA GLU A 275 -9.18 5.69 -19.58
C GLU A 275 -9.98 5.78 -18.27
N LEU A 276 -11.15 5.12 -18.21
CA LEU A 276 -12.00 5.07 -17.01
C LEU A 276 -11.25 4.48 -15.80
N GLU A 277 -10.51 3.39 -16.00
CA GLU A 277 -9.79 2.75 -14.92
C GLU A 277 -8.59 3.57 -14.45
N ARG A 278 -7.91 4.28 -15.38
CA ARG A 278 -6.86 5.24 -15.02
C ARG A 278 -7.41 6.43 -14.24
N GLU A 279 -8.54 6.98 -14.63
CA GLU A 279 -9.22 8.07 -13.90
C GLU A 279 -9.57 7.62 -12.48
N ARG A 280 -10.14 6.42 -12.34
CA ARG A 280 -10.47 5.85 -11.03
C ARG A 280 -9.24 5.67 -10.15
N GLN A 281 -8.15 5.10 -10.69
CA GLN A 281 -6.89 4.94 -9.96
C GLN A 281 -6.30 6.28 -9.55
N GLU A 282 -6.35 7.30 -10.42
CA GLU A 282 -5.88 8.65 -10.11
C GLU A 282 -6.72 9.31 -9.03
N GLU A 283 -8.05 9.12 -9.02
CA GLU A 283 -8.94 9.60 -7.96
C GLU A 283 -8.60 8.95 -6.61
N GLU A 284 -8.43 7.62 -6.56
CA GLU A 284 -8.06 6.87 -5.35
C GLU A 284 -6.71 7.35 -4.80
N LEU A 285 -5.68 7.50 -5.65
CA LEU A 285 -4.37 8.02 -5.25
C LEU A 285 -4.45 9.47 -4.78
N SER A 286 -5.28 10.29 -5.42
CA SER A 286 -5.49 11.70 -5.03
C SER A 286 -6.19 11.82 -3.68
N GLU A 287 -7.14 10.93 -3.38
CA GLU A 287 -7.82 10.87 -2.09
C GLU A 287 -6.88 10.37 -0.99
N ALA A 288 -6.11 9.30 -1.23
CA ALA A 288 -5.09 8.79 -0.33
C ALA A 288 -4.05 9.87 0.00
N ARG A 289 -3.55 10.60 -1.01
CA ARG A 289 -2.65 11.74 -0.84
C ARG A 289 -3.27 12.81 0.07
N ARG A 290 -4.50 13.22 -0.19
CA ARG A 290 -5.19 14.25 0.60
C ARG A 290 -5.40 13.83 2.04
N SER A 291 -5.69 12.58 2.30
CA SER A 291 -5.85 12.06 3.68
C SER A 291 -4.55 12.11 4.48
N GLN A 292 -3.40 11.85 3.83
CA GLN A 292 -2.08 11.90 4.49
C GLN A 292 -1.63 13.33 4.82
N ILE A 293 -1.74 14.25 3.86
CA ILE A 293 -1.14 15.59 3.98
C ILE A 293 -2.08 16.63 4.60
N GLY A 294 -3.39 16.36 4.68
CA GLY A 294 -4.37 17.33 5.16
C GLY A 294 -4.26 18.67 4.42
N ARG A 295 -4.23 19.77 5.16
CA ARG A 295 -3.99 21.13 4.65
C ARG A 295 -2.53 21.57 4.74
N GLY A 296 -1.63 20.74 5.32
CA GLY A 296 -0.24 21.09 5.57
C GLY A 296 -0.04 22.18 6.62
N GLU A 297 -1.03 22.36 7.49
CA GLU A 297 -0.99 23.37 8.54
C GLU A 297 -0.08 22.92 9.70
N ARG A 298 0.47 23.90 10.45
CA ARG A 298 1.34 23.63 11.60
C ARG A 298 0.68 22.78 12.68
N ALA A 299 -0.64 22.76 12.78
CA ALA A 299 -1.41 21.98 13.73
C ALA A 299 -1.45 20.48 13.38
N GLU A 300 -1.43 20.16 12.08
CA GLU A 300 -1.57 18.80 11.52
C GLU A 300 -0.25 18.01 11.50
N LYS A 301 0.75 18.49 12.22
CA LYS A 301 2.07 17.88 12.25
C LYS A 301 2.05 16.42 12.75
N ILE A 302 2.69 15.53 12.01
CA ILE A 302 3.00 14.18 12.49
C ILE A 302 4.30 14.19 13.30
N ARG A 303 5.31 14.98 12.86
CA ARG A 303 6.63 15.02 13.49
C ARG A 303 7.14 16.45 13.62
N THR A 304 7.84 16.75 14.73
CA THR A 304 8.47 18.07 14.97
C THR A 304 9.97 17.92 15.13
N TYR A 305 10.73 18.66 14.35
CA TYR A 305 12.18 18.75 14.36
C TYR A 305 12.60 20.05 15.04
N ASN A 306 13.09 19.96 16.26
CA ASN A 306 13.48 21.11 17.09
C ASN A 306 15.01 21.20 17.15
N TYR A 307 15.58 22.10 16.35
CA TYR A 307 17.03 22.30 16.27
C TYR A 307 17.65 22.88 17.55
N PRO A 308 17.04 23.90 18.20
CA PRO A 308 17.56 24.42 19.46
C PRO A 308 17.76 23.38 20.56
N ASP A 309 16.86 22.41 20.64
CA ASP A 309 16.89 21.37 21.66
C ASP A 309 17.54 20.06 21.15
N ASN A 310 18.03 20.01 19.93
CA ASN A 310 18.57 18.82 19.25
C ASN A 310 17.67 17.59 19.36
N ARG A 311 16.34 17.77 19.21
CA ARG A 311 15.36 16.71 19.37
C ARG A 311 14.36 16.63 18.23
N VAL A 312 13.86 15.40 18.01
CA VAL A 312 12.73 15.13 17.12
C VAL A 312 11.64 14.42 17.92
N THR A 313 10.39 14.85 17.75
CA THR A 313 9.23 14.24 18.42
C THR A 313 8.23 13.79 17.37
N ASP A 314 7.93 12.48 17.34
CA ASP A 314 6.79 11.93 16.62
C ASP A 314 5.55 11.98 17.51
N HIS A 315 4.53 12.70 17.04
CA HIS A 315 3.33 12.96 17.83
C HIS A 315 2.31 11.83 17.80
N ARG A 316 2.45 10.88 16.87
CA ARG A 316 1.54 9.72 16.74
C ARG A 316 1.76 8.73 17.88
N VAL A 317 3.03 8.51 18.23
CA VAL A 317 3.44 7.58 19.29
C VAL A 317 4.06 8.29 20.50
N ASN A 318 4.08 9.62 20.51
CA ASN A 318 4.70 10.47 21.55
C ASN A 318 6.18 10.12 21.81
N LEU A 319 6.89 9.60 20.81
CA LEU A 319 8.30 9.26 20.90
C LEU A 319 9.16 10.51 20.67
N THR A 320 10.08 10.79 21.59
CA THR A 320 11.05 11.91 21.49
C THR A 320 12.47 11.40 21.53
N ILE A 321 13.23 11.68 20.47
CA ILE A 321 14.63 11.29 20.31
C ILE A 321 15.50 12.54 20.31
N LYS A 322 16.57 12.57 21.14
CA LYS A 322 17.50 13.70 21.29
C LYS A 322 18.78 13.52 20.46
N ARG A 323 18.60 13.35 19.15
CA ARG A 323 19.67 13.11 18.16
C ARG A 323 19.26 13.64 16.79
N LEU A 324 18.70 14.87 16.74
CA LEU A 324 18.21 15.46 15.51
C LEU A 324 19.30 15.47 14.42
N ASP A 325 20.55 15.74 14.79
CA ASP A 325 21.71 15.72 13.90
C ASP A 325 21.87 14.39 13.14
N ARG A 326 21.62 13.25 13.78
CA ARG A 326 21.64 11.93 13.14
C ARG A 326 20.38 11.65 12.34
N ILE A 327 19.24 12.06 12.87
CA ILE A 327 17.94 11.84 12.22
C ILE A 327 17.87 12.52 10.85
N VAL A 328 18.35 13.76 10.74
CA VAL A 328 18.40 14.47 9.43
C VAL A 328 19.43 13.87 8.46
N GLU A 329 20.32 13.03 8.94
CA GLU A 329 21.26 12.24 8.14
C GLU A 329 20.69 10.85 7.76
N GLY A 330 19.43 10.54 8.12
CA GLY A 330 18.73 9.32 7.73
C GLY A 330 18.62 8.23 8.81
N ASP A 331 18.90 8.53 10.08
CA ASP A 331 18.72 7.57 11.19
C ASP A 331 17.26 7.60 11.70
N LEU A 332 16.35 6.87 10.99
CA LEU A 332 14.91 6.88 11.25
C LEU A 332 14.39 5.57 11.86
N ASP A 333 15.24 4.58 12.07
CA ASP A 333 14.84 3.22 12.48
C ASP A 333 13.97 3.19 13.74
N GLU A 334 14.36 3.93 14.80
CA GLU A 334 13.58 3.94 16.04
C GLU A 334 12.15 4.46 15.85
N PHE A 335 11.92 5.40 14.92
CA PHE A 335 10.57 5.87 14.60
C PHE A 335 9.78 4.83 13.82
N THR A 336 10.41 4.22 12.82
CA THR A 336 9.78 3.18 11.98
C THR A 336 9.38 1.98 12.83
N GLU A 337 10.27 1.51 13.72
CA GLU A 337 9.99 0.39 14.63
C GLU A 337 8.87 0.69 15.61
N ALA A 338 8.87 1.89 16.23
CA ALA A 338 7.83 2.29 17.16
C ALA A 338 6.46 2.44 16.50
N LEU A 339 6.42 2.98 15.28
CA LEU A 339 5.17 3.14 14.52
C LEU A 339 4.64 1.79 14.03
N ALA A 340 5.50 0.90 13.57
CA ALA A 340 5.14 -0.46 13.19
C ALA A 340 4.65 -1.29 14.40
N ALA A 341 5.21 -1.06 15.59
CA ALA A 341 4.74 -1.70 16.82
C ALA A 341 3.34 -1.18 17.22
N GLU A 342 3.11 0.11 17.07
CA GLU A 342 1.80 0.72 17.37
C GLU A 342 0.72 0.25 16.39
N GLU A 343 1.02 0.16 15.08
CA GLU A 343 0.09 -0.39 14.09
C GLU A 343 -0.30 -1.83 14.45
N ARG A 344 0.70 -2.66 14.78
CA ARG A 344 0.46 -4.04 15.20
C ARG A 344 -0.42 -4.11 16.46
N ARG A 345 -0.19 -3.24 17.46
CA ARG A 345 -0.98 -3.18 18.67
C ARG A 345 -2.45 -2.83 18.37
N GLN A 346 -2.67 -1.80 17.53
CA GLN A 346 -4.02 -1.37 17.13
C GLN A 346 -4.75 -2.46 16.34
N ALA A 347 -4.05 -3.16 15.44
CA ALA A 347 -4.63 -4.25 14.67
C ALA A 347 -5.02 -5.44 15.56
N LEU A 348 -4.22 -5.77 16.57
CA LEU A 348 -4.56 -6.78 17.58
C LEU A 348 -5.77 -6.39 18.42
N GLU A 349 -5.86 -5.13 18.85
CA GLU A 349 -7.01 -4.62 19.61
C GLU A 349 -8.29 -4.65 18.75
N ALA A 350 -8.20 -4.32 17.46
CA ALA A 350 -9.33 -4.38 16.53
C ALA A 350 -9.79 -5.83 16.26
N ALA A 351 -8.86 -6.78 16.20
CA ALA A 351 -9.19 -8.19 16.02
C ALA A 351 -9.76 -8.85 17.29
N ALA A 352 -9.54 -8.25 18.47
CA ALA A 352 -10.05 -8.72 19.75
C ALA A 352 -11.43 -8.12 20.13
N ALA A 353 -11.90 -7.10 19.41
CA ALA A 353 -13.17 -6.39 19.65
C ALA A 353 -14.31 -6.96 18.83
#